data_dc9a841725f248fdd4d85fe65d4acc84
#
_entry.id   dc9a841725f248fdd4d85fe65d4acc84
#
_cell.length_a   1.000
_cell.length_b   1.000
_cell.length_c   1.000
_cell.angle_alpha   90.00
_cell.angle_beta   90.00
_cell.angle_gamma   90.00
#
_symmetry.space_group_name_H-M   'P 1'
#
loop_
_entity.id
_entity.type
_entity.pdbx_description
1 polymer ?
#
loop_
_entity_poly.entity_id
_entity_poly.type
_entity_poly.pdbx_seq_one_letter_code
_entity_poly.pdbx_strand_id
1 'polypeptide(L)'
;FVWNFVLGRTDYMVLPMPWEYFPESYRRRGSSIIEQELNLTQAEARLLMDRLAENCLPQNRKYRYNFLYNNCSTKVRDLVEQVVTGRIQYPDTLPHQTYREILHHYTKQHPWSQEGNDLLLGAEVDTLLSVRATMFVPEKLMDTFDGAFICTPEGNMRPLVKNKTTLLEAQPQNTEPEFPLLPWQATLAFAALCLFVMLLEAWTKHTFWLWDILLLLATGTAGILLTFMLLFSSHPAVGSNWQVWALNPVAFVGIPLIVKAAIRNRKTHWYAFQFAVLALFVLFSPWIPQDFAKIT
;
A
#
# COMPACT_ATOMS: atom_id res chain seq x y z
N PHE A 1 17.43 4.07 -5.54
CA PHE A 1 16.41 4.06 -4.46
C PHE A 1 15.22 3.16 -4.84
N VAL A 2 14.50 3.46 -5.93
CA VAL A 2 13.25 2.78 -6.34
C VAL A 2 13.42 1.26 -6.44
N TRP A 3 14.49 0.78 -7.07
CA TRP A 3 14.78 -0.66 -7.18
C TRP A 3 14.88 -1.37 -5.82
N ASN A 4 15.64 -0.79 -4.90
CA ASN A 4 15.77 -1.34 -3.55
C ASN A 4 14.46 -1.27 -2.76
N PHE A 5 13.65 -0.23 -3.00
CA PHE A 5 12.32 -0.10 -2.39
C PHE A 5 11.40 -1.22 -2.88
N VAL A 6 11.31 -1.47 -4.18
CA VAL A 6 10.51 -2.57 -4.76
C VAL A 6 10.93 -3.93 -4.21
N LEU A 7 12.24 -4.14 -4.02
CA LEU A 7 12.78 -5.36 -3.42
C LEU A 7 12.61 -5.45 -1.89
N GLY A 8 12.10 -4.41 -1.22
CA GLY A 8 12.02 -4.37 0.25
C GLY A 8 13.38 -4.30 0.95
N ARG A 9 14.39 -3.78 0.26
CA ARG A 9 15.78 -3.70 0.73
C ARG A 9 16.25 -2.27 0.98
N THR A 10 15.32 -1.32 1.02
CA THR A 10 15.63 0.08 1.31
C THR A 10 15.85 0.27 2.79
N ASP A 11 16.92 0.96 3.13
CA ASP A 11 17.18 1.42 4.49
C ASP A 11 16.84 2.92 4.60
N TYR A 12 16.12 3.27 5.65
CA TYR A 12 15.89 4.66 6.06
C TYR A 12 16.82 5.01 7.22
N MET A 13 16.93 6.30 7.52
CA MET A 13 17.76 6.73 8.63
C MET A 13 17.09 7.82 9.46
N VAL A 14 17.44 7.85 10.73
CA VAL A 14 17.13 8.93 11.65
C VAL A 14 18.19 10.03 11.47
N LEU A 15 17.74 11.28 11.32
CA LEU A 15 18.59 12.44 11.21
C LEU A 15 18.11 13.52 12.18
N PRO A 16 18.94 14.00 13.10
CA PRO A 16 18.64 15.18 13.87
C PRO A 16 18.66 16.41 12.95
N MET A 17 17.72 17.32 13.17
CA MET A 17 17.58 18.56 12.41
C MET A 17 17.34 19.72 13.39
N PRO A 18 18.00 20.87 13.21
CA PRO A 18 17.64 22.07 13.96
C PRO A 18 16.18 22.44 13.72
N TRP A 19 15.47 22.78 14.80
CA TRP A 19 14.05 23.10 14.75
C TRP A 19 13.70 24.21 13.76
N GLU A 20 14.57 25.19 13.58
CA GLU A 20 14.39 26.35 12.70
C GLU A 20 14.08 25.96 11.24
N TYR A 21 14.66 24.85 10.77
CA TYR A 21 14.46 24.36 9.39
C TYR A 21 13.23 23.48 9.23
N PHE A 22 12.72 22.89 10.30
CA PHE A 22 11.63 21.94 10.25
C PHE A 22 10.31 22.58 9.79
N PRO A 23 9.80 23.68 10.40
CA PRO A 23 8.53 24.28 10.03
C PRO A 23 8.50 24.84 8.60
N GLU A 24 9.64 25.35 8.13
CA GLU A 24 9.73 25.93 6.78
C GLU A 24 9.47 24.91 5.67
N SER A 25 9.92 23.69 5.84
CA SER A 25 9.67 22.60 4.88
C SER A 25 8.17 22.25 4.77
N TYR A 26 7.44 22.33 5.89
CA TYR A 26 6.00 22.09 5.93
C TYR A 26 5.20 23.28 5.38
N ARG A 27 5.62 24.49 5.68
CA ARG A 27 5.01 25.72 5.14
C ARG A 27 5.07 25.76 3.62
N ARG A 28 6.22 25.41 3.02
CA ARG A 28 6.38 25.33 1.56
C ARG A 28 5.48 24.28 0.90
N ARG A 29 5.17 23.20 1.61
CA ARG A 29 4.27 22.15 1.14
C ARG A 29 2.79 22.43 1.44
N GLY A 30 2.47 23.51 2.15
CA GLY A 30 1.12 23.79 2.62
C GLY A 30 0.58 22.77 3.62
N SER A 31 1.48 22.02 4.31
CA SER A 31 1.10 20.99 5.25
C SER A 31 1.01 21.51 6.68
N SER A 32 0.13 20.94 7.50
CA SER A 32 0.05 21.25 8.94
C SER A 32 1.19 20.65 9.75
N ILE A 33 1.41 21.23 10.93
CA ILE A 33 2.23 20.66 12.00
C ILE A 33 1.37 20.63 13.26
N ILE A 34 1.17 19.45 13.80
CA ILE A 34 0.46 19.21 15.06
C ILE A 34 1.47 18.62 16.05
N GLU A 35 1.54 19.22 17.23
CA GLU A 35 2.41 18.79 18.32
C GLU A 35 1.58 18.11 19.41
N GLN A 36 2.05 16.97 19.91
CA GLN A 36 1.52 16.31 21.10
C GLN A 36 2.60 16.30 22.20
N GLU A 37 2.31 16.99 23.31
CA GLU A 37 3.14 16.93 24.52
C GLU A 37 2.83 15.62 25.26
N LEU A 38 3.82 14.71 25.33
CA LEU A 38 3.67 13.44 26.03
C LEU A 38 3.76 13.66 27.55
N ASN A 39 2.88 12.99 28.31
CA ASN A 39 2.81 13.05 29.75
C ASN A 39 3.82 12.08 30.42
N LEU A 40 5.09 12.26 30.11
CA LEU A 40 6.20 11.46 30.63
C LEU A 40 6.69 12.00 31.96
N THR A 41 7.11 11.12 32.86
CA THR A 41 7.88 11.50 34.04
C THR A 41 9.28 11.98 33.62
N GLN A 42 9.97 12.68 34.51
CA GLN A 42 11.33 13.16 34.22
C GLN A 42 12.28 11.99 33.91
N ALA A 43 12.12 10.84 34.56
CA ALA A 43 12.93 9.65 34.30
C ALA A 43 12.66 9.06 32.92
N GLU A 44 11.39 8.92 32.53
CA GLU A 44 10.98 8.45 31.21
C GLU A 44 11.44 9.40 30.09
N ALA A 45 11.30 10.72 30.32
CA ALA A 45 11.76 11.72 29.35
C ALA A 45 13.28 11.67 29.16
N ARG A 46 14.06 11.50 30.23
CA ARG A 46 15.51 11.28 30.12
C ARG A 46 15.85 10.02 29.36
N LEU A 47 15.20 8.91 29.69
CA LEU A 47 15.39 7.64 28.97
C LEU A 47 15.04 7.77 27.48
N LEU A 48 13.96 8.51 27.15
CA LEU A 48 13.59 8.80 25.76
C LEU A 48 14.70 9.56 25.04
N MET A 49 15.24 10.61 25.65
CA MET A 49 16.34 11.39 25.09
C MET A 49 17.61 10.55 24.89
N ASP A 50 17.96 9.69 25.86
CA ASP A 50 19.10 8.80 25.74
C ASP A 50 18.93 7.81 24.58
N ARG A 51 17.74 7.22 24.43
CA ARG A 51 17.40 6.33 23.30
C ARG A 51 17.41 7.05 21.95
N LEU A 52 16.93 8.28 21.90
CA LEU A 52 17.00 9.08 20.67
C LEU A 52 18.45 9.40 20.30
N ALA A 53 19.28 9.78 21.28
CA ALA A 53 20.70 10.03 21.08
C ALA A 53 21.42 8.76 20.58
N GLU A 54 21.14 7.60 21.17
CA GLU A 54 21.66 6.30 20.75
C GLU A 54 21.26 5.97 19.30
N ASN A 55 19.98 6.20 18.93
CA ASN A 55 19.48 5.97 17.58
C ASN A 55 20.11 6.91 16.52
N CYS A 56 20.58 8.09 16.93
CA CYS A 56 21.24 9.04 16.04
C CYS A 56 22.72 8.71 15.77
N LEU A 57 23.31 7.77 16.52
CA LEU A 57 24.71 7.36 16.31
C LEU A 57 24.90 6.76 14.89
N PRO A 58 26.04 6.98 14.24
CA PRO A 58 26.28 6.52 12.87
C PRO A 58 26.01 5.04 12.62
N GLN A 59 26.29 4.17 13.61
CA GLN A 59 26.07 2.73 13.55
C GLN A 59 24.61 2.32 13.74
N ASN A 60 23.76 3.16 14.40
CA ASN A 60 22.39 2.82 14.78
C ASN A 60 21.33 3.53 13.93
N ARG A 61 21.70 4.66 13.29
CA ARG A 61 20.73 5.55 12.62
C ARG A 61 20.03 4.94 11.41
N LYS A 62 20.56 3.88 10.82
CA LYS A 62 19.96 3.19 9.68
C LYS A 62 19.11 2.02 10.14
N TYR A 63 17.92 1.86 9.52
CA TYR A 63 17.05 0.72 9.76
C TYR A 63 16.41 0.25 8.46
N ARG A 64 16.14 -1.06 8.37
CA ARG A 64 15.41 -1.64 7.23
C ARG A 64 13.99 -1.12 7.23
N TYR A 65 13.65 -0.38 6.18
CA TYR A 65 12.33 0.21 6.04
C TYR A 65 11.31 -0.82 5.54
N ASN A 66 10.15 -0.84 6.18
CA ASN A 66 8.97 -1.52 5.70
C ASN A 66 7.76 -0.61 5.94
N PHE A 67 7.02 -0.28 4.87
CA PHE A 67 5.97 0.73 4.93
C PHE A 67 4.79 0.38 5.87
N LEU A 68 4.55 -0.89 6.17
CA LEU A 68 3.52 -1.33 7.12
C LEU A 68 4.07 -1.59 8.53
N TYR A 69 5.23 -2.25 8.63
CA TYR A 69 5.68 -2.85 9.88
C TYR A 69 6.83 -2.12 10.56
N ASN A 70 7.65 -1.39 9.79
CA ASN A 70 8.86 -0.75 10.32
C ASN A 70 9.15 0.58 9.59
N ASN A 71 8.33 1.58 9.87
CA ASN A 71 8.40 2.91 9.25
C ASN A 71 8.60 4.01 10.30
N CYS A 72 8.56 5.28 9.89
CA CYS A 72 8.75 6.42 10.79
C CYS A 72 7.72 6.46 11.93
N SER A 73 6.45 6.13 11.67
CA SER A 73 5.40 6.13 12.70
C SER A 73 5.55 4.98 13.69
N THR A 74 5.78 3.76 13.18
CA THR A 74 5.96 2.59 14.06
C THR A 74 7.20 2.71 14.92
N LYS A 75 8.28 3.35 14.43
CA LYS A 75 9.48 3.63 15.23
C LYS A 75 9.21 4.58 16.39
N VAL A 76 8.42 5.63 16.16
CA VAL A 76 8.03 6.57 17.25
C VAL A 76 7.18 5.84 18.29
N ARG A 77 6.15 5.08 17.85
CA ARG A 77 5.32 4.27 18.75
C ARG A 77 6.17 3.34 19.60
N ASP A 78 7.01 2.52 18.98
CA ASP A 78 7.80 1.50 19.64
C ASP A 78 8.78 2.12 20.65
N LEU A 79 9.34 3.30 20.32
CA LEU A 79 10.23 4.01 21.22
C LEU A 79 9.51 4.55 22.46
N VAL A 80 8.31 5.11 22.27
CA VAL A 80 7.48 5.59 23.41
C VAL A 80 7.04 4.42 24.29
N GLU A 81 6.61 3.29 23.69
CA GLU A 81 6.28 2.08 24.46
C GLU A 81 7.45 1.53 25.30
N GLN A 82 8.68 1.66 24.81
CA GLN A 82 9.88 1.17 25.50
C GLN A 82 10.30 2.00 26.72
N VAL A 83 9.98 3.29 26.73
CA VAL A 83 10.46 4.21 27.78
C VAL A 83 9.45 4.45 28.89
N VAL A 84 8.18 4.13 28.66
CA VAL A 84 7.12 4.30 29.65
C VAL A 84 7.23 3.24 30.73
N THR A 85 7.14 3.68 31.99
CA THR A 85 7.09 2.79 33.16
C THR A 85 5.70 2.18 33.27
N GLY A 86 5.58 0.88 33.03
CA GLY A 86 4.32 0.16 32.98
C GLY A 86 3.92 -0.21 31.55
N ARG A 87 2.67 0.01 31.19
CA ARG A 87 2.15 -0.29 29.85
C ARG A 87 1.27 0.84 29.32
N ILE A 88 1.25 1.01 28.00
CA ILE A 88 0.30 1.90 27.35
C ILE A 88 -0.97 1.09 27.04
N GLN A 89 -2.10 1.59 27.49
CA GLN A 89 -3.42 1.09 27.15
C GLN A 89 -4.00 1.96 26.04
N TYR A 90 -4.18 1.37 24.88
CA TYR A 90 -4.80 2.03 23.73
C TYR A 90 -6.32 1.92 23.79
N PRO A 91 -7.07 2.88 23.20
CA PRO A 91 -8.54 2.84 23.18
C PRO A 91 -9.03 1.66 22.35
N ASP A 92 -9.97 0.89 22.88
CA ASP A 92 -10.59 -0.28 22.23
C ASP A 92 -11.69 0.10 21.22
N THR A 93 -11.98 1.40 21.10
CA THR A 93 -13.15 1.93 20.38
C THR A 93 -12.91 2.16 18.90
N LEU A 94 -11.70 1.86 18.39
CA LEU A 94 -11.40 2.08 16.99
C LEU A 94 -11.99 0.94 16.12
N PRO A 95 -12.60 1.28 14.97
CA PRO A 95 -13.15 0.26 14.08
C PRO A 95 -12.04 -0.69 13.63
N HIS A 96 -12.36 -1.98 13.59
CA HIS A 96 -11.48 -2.98 12.99
C HIS A 96 -11.34 -2.69 11.50
N GLN A 97 -10.16 -2.29 11.10
CA GLN A 97 -9.80 -1.95 9.72
C GLN A 97 -8.69 -2.86 9.22
N THR A 98 -8.64 -3.07 7.92
CA THR A 98 -7.50 -3.70 7.24
C THR A 98 -6.48 -2.65 6.83
N TYR A 99 -5.25 -3.07 6.47
CA TYR A 99 -4.28 -2.15 5.87
C TYR A 99 -4.83 -1.53 4.58
N ARG A 100 -5.51 -2.32 3.74
CA ARG A 100 -6.09 -1.84 2.47
C ARG A 100 -7.13 -0.75 2.72
N GLU A 101 -8.06 -0.92 3.64
CA GLU A 101 -9.06 0.09 3.96
C GLU A 101 -8.44 1.40 4.46
N ILE A 102 -7.38 1.30 5.27
CA ILE A 102 -6.65 2.49 5.71
C ILE A 102 -5.95 3.16 4.52
N LEU A 103 -5.27 2.40 3.65
CA LEU A 103 -4.63 2.94 2.45
C LEU A 103 -5.65 3.61 1.51
N HIS A 104 -6.81 2.99 1.30
CA HIS A 104 -7.90 3.56 0.49
C HIS A 104 -8.37 4.91 1.06
N HIS A 105 -8.47 5.04 2.38
CA HIS A 105 -8.84 6.31 3.01
C HIS A 105 -7.90 7.45 2.60
N TYR A 106 -6.58 7.19 2.56
CA TYR A 106 -5.58 8.19 2.21
C TYR A 106 -5.36 8.37 0.71
N THR A 107 -5.73 7.40 -0.12
CA THR A 107 -5.63 7.49 -1.59
C THR A 107 -6.93 7.88 -2.27
N LYS A 108 -7.99 8.15 -1.51
CA LYS A 108 -9.35 8.46 -2.00
C LYS A 108 -9.38 9.56 -3.07
N GLN A 109 -8.51 10.57 -2.94
CA GLN A 109 -8.42 11.68 -3.90
C GLN A 109 -7.55 11.35 -5.13
N HIS A 110 -6.88 10.20 -5.13
CA HIS A 110 -5.96 9.73 -6.16
C HIS A 110 -6.35 8.33 -6.64
N PRO A 111 -7.48 8.19 -7.37
CA PRO A 111 -8.07 6.89 -7.71
C PRO A 111 -7.14 5.99 -8.54
N TRP A 112 -6.31 6.56 -9.41
CA TRP A 112 -5.32 5.78 -10.17
C TRP A 112 -4.17 5.27 -9.32
N SER A 113 -3.74 6.05 -8.34
CA SER A 113 -2.75 5.60 -7.35
C SER A 113 -3.33 4.50 -6.46
N GLN A 114 -4.62 4.61 -6.09
CA GLN A 114 -5.32 3.55 -5.37
C GLN A 114 -5.37 2.25 -6.16
N GLU A 115 -5.78 2.31 -7.43
CA GLU A 115 -5.85 1.15 -8.33
C GLU A 115 -4.47 0.50 -8.51
N GLY A 116 -3.41 1.31 -8.66
CA GLY A 116 -2.03 0.83 -8.73
C GLY A 116 -1.60 0.11 -7.45
N ASN A 117 -1.97 0.62 -6.28
CA ASN A 117 -1.72 -0.05 -5.01
C ASN A 117 -2.48 -1.38 -4.92
N ASP A 118 -3.75 -1.41 -5.32
CA ASP A 118 -4.58 -2.62 -5.29
C ASP A 118 -4.05 -3.70 -6.24
N LEU A 119 -3.49 -3.31 -7.36
CA LEU A 119 -2.80 -4.24 -8.27
C LEU A 119 -1.58 -4.88 -7.64
N LEU A 120 -0.79 -4.11 -6.87
CA LEU A 120 0.49 -4.58 -6.34
C LEU A 120 0.37 -5.29 -5.00
N LEU A 121 -0.63 -4.96 -4.19
CA LEU A 121 -0.81 -5.48 -2.83
C LEU A 121 -1.61 -6.78 -2.82
N GLY A 122 -1.10 -7.78 -2.12
CA GLY A 122 -1.72 -9.10 -1.97
C GLY A 122 -2.64 -9.21 -0.74
N ALA A 123 -3.03 -10.42 -0.40
CA ALA A 123 -3.97 -10.75 0.68
C ALA A 123 -3.48 -10.36 2.09
N GLU A 124 -2.18 -10.18 2.29
CA GLU A 124 -1.61 -9.77 3.59
C GLU A 124 -2.21 -8.45 4.09
N VAL A 125 -2.50 -7.51 3.16
CA VAL A 125 -3.05 -6.20 3.53
C VAL A 125 -4.56 -6.24 3.83
N ASP A 126 -5.21 -7.38 3.63
CA ASP A 126 -6.65 -7.58 3.88
C ASP A 126 -6.93 -8.20 5.25
N THR A 127 -5.88 -8.41 6.07
CA THR A 127 -6.03 -8.88 7.44
C THR A 127 -6.54 -7.78 8.36
N LEU A 128 -7.45 -8.15 9.28
CA LEU A 128 -7.94 -7.24 10.31
C LEU A 128 -6.83 -6.86 11.28
N LEU A 129 -6.71 -5.58 11.56
CA LEU A 129 -5.65 -5.01 12.36
C LEU A 129 -6.04 -4.85 13.83
N SER A 130 -5.07 -5.07 14.71
CA SER A 130 -5.15 -4.54 16.08
C SER A 130 -4.98 -3.01 16.05
N VAL A 131 -5.49 -2.33 17.07
CA VAL A 131 -5.30 -0.88 17.23
C VAL A 131 -3.83 -0.49 17.12
N ARG A 132 -2.94 -1.27 17.73
CA ARG A 132 -1.49 -1.04 17.64
C ARG A 132 -0.98 -1.12 16.19
N ALA A 133 -1.49 -2.03 15.38
CA ALA A 133 -1.08 -2.18 13.99
C ALA A 133 -1.54 -1.03 13.10
N THR A 134 -2.69 -0.39 13.40
CA THR A 134 -3.17 0.77 12.61
C THR A 134 -2.24 1.99 12.70
N MET A 135 -1.40 2.07 13.73
CA MET A 135 -0.45 3.18 13.96
C MET A 135 0.75 3.22 12.98
N PHE A 136 0.70 2.45 11.88
CA PHE A 136 1.69 2.60 10.81
C PHE A 136 1.50 3.91 10.02
N VAL A 137 0.35 4.56 10.15
CA VAL A 137 0.06 5.87 9.57
C VAL A 137 0.18 6.96 10.64
N PRO A 138 0.85 8.10 10.35
CA PRO A 138 1.08 9.17 11.33
C PRO A 138 -0.19 9.70 12.00
N GLU A 139 -1.28 9.91 11.25
CA GLU A 139 -2.55 10.40 11.80
C GLU A 139 -3.18 9.38 12.74
N LYS A 140 -3.17 8.09 12.38
CA LYS A 140 -3.66 7.02 13.25
C LYS A 140 -2.83 6.89 14.53
N LEU A 141 -1.50 7.09 14.44
CA LEU A 141 -0.62 7.15 15.60
C LEU A 141 -1.02 8.32 16.52
N MET A 142 -1.18 9.50 15.95
CA MET A 142 -1.58 10.71 16.68
C MET A 142 -2.93 10.52 17.40
N ASP A 143 -3.95 10.07 16.65
CA ASP A 143 -5.31 9.89 17.21
C ASP A 143 -5.35 8.80 18.29
N THR A 144 -4.60 7.71 18.09
CA THR A 144 -4.51 6.62 19.07
C THR A 144 -3.79 7.09 20.34
N PHE A 145 -2.75 7.91 20.22
CA PHE A 145 -2.03 8.46 21.37
C PHE A 145 -2.90 9.45 22.17
N ASP A 146 -3.75 10.24 21.51
CA ASP A 146 -4.69 11.15 22.18
C ASP A 146 -5.64 10.43 23.14
N GLY A 147 -6.08 9.22 22.77
CA GLY A 147 -6.97 8.42 23.61
C GLY A 147 -6.28 7.41 24.52
N ALA A 148 -4.94 7.34 24.52
CA ALA A 148 -4.18 6.34 25.25
C ALA A 148 -3.89 6.76 26.70
N PHE A 149 -3.75 5.75 27.58
CA PHE A 149 -3.37 5.93 28.97
C PHE A 149 -2.11 5.11 29.30
N ILE A 150 -1.28 5.68 30.13
CA ILE A 150 -0.16 4.98 30.77
C ILE A 150 -0.66 4.38 32.08
N CYS A 151 -0.59 3.04 32.17
CA CYS A 151 -0.95 2.28 33.37
C CYS A 151 0.36 1.87 34.09
N THR A 152 0.61 2.42 35.27
CA THR A 152 1.80 2.07 36.06
C THR A 152 1.65 0.71 36.72
N PRO A 153 2.74 0.06 37.16
CA PRO A 153 2.70 -1.22 37.88
C PRO A 153 1.86 -1.17 39.16
N GLU A 154 1.75 0.00 39.80
CA GLU A 154 0.96 0.25 41.02
C GLU A 154 -0.52 0.44 40.73
N GLY A 155 -0.94 0.41 39.46
CA GLY A 155 -2.34 0.54 39.04
C GLY A 155 -2.82 1.98 38.80
N ASN A 156 -1.94 2.98 38.93
CA ASN A 156 -2.30 4.35 38.60
C ASN A 156 -2.39 4.54 37.06
N MET A 157 -3.31 5.40 36.64
CA MET A 157 -3.51 5.73 35.23
C MET A 157 -3.30 7.22 34.99
N ARG A 158 -2.62 7.56 33.91
CA ARG A 158 -2.48 8.94 33.43
C ARG A 158 -2.61 8.98 31.90
N PRO A 159 -3.19 10.03 31.31
CA PRO A 159 -3.25 10.14 29.86
C PRO A 159 -1.84 10.17 29.26
N LEU A 160 -1.65 9.52 28.11
CA LEU A 160 -0.36 9.51 27.40
C LEU A 160 -0.01 10.89 26.84
N VAL A 161 -0.97 11.61 26.30
CA VAL A 161 -0.85 12.98 25.79
C VAL A 161 -1.38 13.95 26.82
N LYS A 162 -0.56 14.93 27.18
CA LYS A 162 -0.92 15.99 28.14
C LYS A 162 -1.56 17.17 27.44
N ASN A 163 -1.04 17.54 26.26
CA ASN A 163 -1.52 18.67 25.48
C ASN A 163 -1.31 18.42 23.98
N LYS A 164 -2.18 19.00 23.15
CA LYS A 164 -2.11 18.95 21.70
C LYS A 164 -2.26 20.37 21.14
N THR A 165 -1.33 20.79 20.30
CA THR A 165 -1.28 22.15 19.75
C THR A 165 -1.01 22.11 18.25
N THR A 166 -1.75 22.89 17.48
CA THR A 166 -1.43 23.11 16.06
C THR A 166 -0.41 24.23 15.94
N LEU A 167 0.80 23.88 15.53
CA LEU A 167 1.92 24.85 15.36
C LEU A 167 1.87 25.53 13.98
N LEU A 168 1.31 24.83 12.98
CA LEU A 168 1.15 25.34 11.63
C LEU A 168 -0.14 24.78 11.04
N GLU A 169 -0.98 25.65 10.52
CA GLU A 169 -2.20 25.26 9.80
C GLU A 169 -1.89 24.87 8.34
N ALA A 170 -2.57 23.84 7.85
CA ALA A 170 -2.50 23.46 6.45
C ALA A 170 -3.08 24.55 5.55
N GLN A 171 -2.47 24.78 4.40
CA GLN A 171 -3.02 25.62 3.36
C GLN A 171 -3.74 24.76 2.32
N PRO A 172 -4.87 25.21 1.77
CA PRO A 172 -5.54 24.50 0.69
C PRO A 172 -4.58 24.32 -0.49
N GLN A 173 -4.41 23.06 -0.91
CA GLN A 173 -3.64 22.75 -2.11
C GLN A 173 -4.63 22.49 -3.25
N ASN A 174 -4.38 23.10 -4.41
CA ASN A 174 -5.06 22.74 -5.64
C ASN A 174 -4.50 21.40 -6.11
N THR A 175 -5.22 20.32 -5.85
CA THR A 175 -4.92 19.02 -6.43
C THR A 175 -5.46 18.98 -7.85
N GLU A 176 -4.56 18.99 -8.83
CA GLU A 176 -4.96 18.73 -10.21
C GLU A 176 -5.41 17.26 -10.34
N PRO A 177 -6.46 16.97 -11.13
CA PRO A 177 -6.89 15.60 -11.35
C PRO A 177 -5.77 14.82 -12.06
N GLU A 178 -5.45 13.62 -11.56
CA GLU A 178 -4.39 12.76 -12.10
C GLU A 178 -4.65 12.36 -13.57
N PHE A 179 -5.91 12.12 -13.93
CA PHE A 179 -6.31 11.71 -15.27
C PHE A 179 -7.82 12.04 -15.46
N PRO A 180 -8.26 12.40 -16.68
CA PRO A 180 -9.64 12.83 -16.91
C PRO A 180 -10.68 11.72 -16.74
N LEU A 181 -10.29 10.43 -16.83
CA LEU A 181 -11.18 9.29 -16.61
C LEU A 181 -10.87 8.64 -15.26
N LEU A 182 -11.90 8.26 -14.54
CA LEU A 182 -11.76 7.40 -13.37
C LEU A 182 -11.37 5.96 -13.78
N PRO A 183 -10.68 5.18 -12.95
CA PRO A 183 -10.28 3.81 -13.28
C PRO A 183 -11.45 2.92 -13.77
N TRP A 184 -12.60 2.99 -13.10
CA TRP A 184 -13.78 2.21 -13.52
C TRP A 184 -14.32 2.63 -14.89
N GLN A 185 -14.27 3.95 -15.24
CA GLN A 185 -14.66 4.44 -16.55
C GLN A 185 -13.72 3.93 -17.64
N ALA A 186 -12.41 3.97 -17.37
CA ALA A 186 -11.41 3.42 -18.27
C ALA A 186 -11.57 1.90 -18.46
N THR A 187 -11.86 1.17 -17.38
CA THR A 187 -12.14 -0.28 -17.44
C THR A 187 -13.38 -0.58 -18.26
N LEU A 188 -14.48 0.16 -18.06
CA LEU A 188 -15.69 -0.01 -18.87
C LEU A 188 -15.47 0.34 -20.34
N ALA A 189 -14.76 1.43 -20.63
CA ALA A 189 -14.41 1.82 -22.00
C ALA A 189 -13.56 0.73 -22.69
N PHE A 190 -12.59 0.19 -21.95
CA PHE A 190 -11.75 -0.91 -22.43
C PHE A 190 -12.56 -2.20 -22.66
N ALA A 191 -13.44 -2.57 -21.74
CA ALA A 191 -14.33 -3.71 -21.88
C ALA A 191 -15.27 -3.55 -23.10
N ALA A 192 -15.82 -2.35 -23.31
CA ALA A 192 -16.64 -2.03 -24.47
C ALA A 192 -15.83 -2.15 -25.79
N LEU A 193 -14.58 -1.70 -25.79
CA LEU A 193 -13.68 -1.86 -26.95
C LEU A 193 -13.41 -3.35 -27.23
N CYS A 194 -13.12 -4.14 -26.20
CA CYS A 194 -12.91 -5.59 -26.36
C CYS A 194 -14.17 -6.28 -26.92
N LEU A 195 -15.35 -5.92 -26.39
CA LEU A 195 -16.62 -6.43 -26.90
C LEU A 195 -16.86 -6.02 -28.36
N PHE A 196 -16.58 -4.77 -28.71
CA PHE A 196 -16.71 -4.28 -30.08
C PHE A 196 -15.81 -5.06 -31.05
N VAL A 197 -14.53 -5.27 -30.69
CA VAL A 197 -13.60 -6.07 -31.51
C VAL A 197 -14.11 -7.49 -31.66
N MET A 198 -14.59 -8.12 -30.60
CA MET A 198 -15.14 -9.47 -30.62
C MET A 198 -16.37 -9.57 -31.53
N LEU A 199 -17.29 -8.59 -31.48
CA LEU A 199 -18.48 -8.54 -32.37
C LEU A 199 -18.06 -8.31 -33.83
N LEU A 200 -17.08 -7.49 -34.09
CA LEU A 200 -16.54 -7.22 -35.41
C LEU A 200 -15.90 -8.48 -36.01
N GLU A 201 -15.14 -9.24 -35.22
CA GLU A 201 -14.60 -10.55 -35.63
C GLU A 201 -15.70 -11.55 -35.96
N ALA A 202 -16.73 -11.60 -35.11
CA ALA A 202 -17.89 -12.48 -35.35
C ALA A 202 -18.62 -12.12 -36.62
N TRP A 203 -18.75 -10.82 -36.94
CA TRP A 203 -19.41 -10.32 -38.14
C TRP A 203 -18.58 -10.52 -39.41
N THR A 204 -17.28 -10.12 -39.37
CA THR A 204 -16.40 -10.21 -40.55
C THR A 204 -15.86 -11.60 -40.78
N LYS A 205 -15.99 -12.54 -39.83
CA LYS A 205 -15.36 -13.86 -39.80
C LYS A 205 -13.85 -13.83 -39.91
N HIS A 206 -13.27 -12.70 -39.51
CA HIS A 206 -11.83 -12.46 -39.55
C HIS A 206 -11.27 -12.21 -38.14
N THR A 207 -10.24 -12.92 -37.74
CA THR A 207 -9.60 -12.77 -36.42
C THR A 207 -8.59 -11.63 -36.43
N PHE A 208 -8.72 -10.68 -35.53
CA PHE A 208 -7.81 -9.56 -35.35
C PHE A 208 -6.68 -9.96 -34.41
N TRP A 209 -5.90 -10.95 -34.77
CA TRP A 209 -4.84 -11.54 -33.94
C TRP A 209 -3.80 -10.53 -33.41
N LEU A 210 -3.61 -9.37 -34.06
CA LEU A 210 -2.79 -8.27 -33.51
C LEU A 210 -3.38 -7.69 -32.23
N TRP A 211 -4.70 -7.60 -32.13
CA TRP A 211 -5.38 -7.20 -30.91
C TRP A 211 -5.09 -8.17 -29.77
N ASP A 212 -5.21 -9.47 -30.04
CA ASP A 212 -4.89 -10.51 -29.05
C ASP A 212 -3.44 -10.42 -28.56
N ILE A 213 -2.50 -10.16 -29.48
CA ILE A 213 -1.09 -9.97 -29.12
C ILE A 213 -0.91 -8.76 -28.20
N LEU A 214 -1.57 -7.63 -28.47
CA LEU A 214 -1.50 -6.45 -27.59
C LEU A 214 -2.03 -6.77 -26.20
N LEU A 215 -3.15 -7.51 -26.11
CA LEU A 215 -3.69 -7.96 -24.82
C LEU A 215 -2.73 -8.89 -24.09
N LEU A 216 -2.12 -9.86 -24.78
CA LEU A 216 -1.15 -10.77 -24.18
C LEU A 216 0.15 -10.08 -23.79
N LEU A 217 0.61 -9.07 -24.53
CA LEU A 217 1.74 -8.25 -24.14
C LEU A 217 1.44 -7.46 -22.85
N ALA A 218 0.27 -6.82 -22.78
CA ALA A 218 -0.14 -6.04 -21.61
C ALA A 218 -0.28 -6.94 -20.36
N THR A 219 -1.06 -8.03 -20.47
CA THR A 219 -1.28 -8.96 -19.36
C THR A 219 -0.01 -9.71 -18.95
N GLY A 220 0.82 -10.11 -19.91
CA GLY A 220 2.10 -10.76 -19.66
C GLY A 220 3.11 -9.85 -18.99
N THR A 221 3.17 -8.56 -19.38
CA THR A 221 4.05 -7.57 -18.76
C THR A 221 3.63 -7.30 -17.31
N ALA A 222 2.33 -7.09 -17.05
CA ALA A 222 1.81 -6.99 -15.70
C ALA A 222 2.10 -8.27 -14.90
N GLY A 223 1.95 -9.43 -15.53
CA GLY A 223 2.27 -10.72 -14.92
C GLY A 223 3.74 -10.89 -14.57
N ILE A 224 4.68 -10.41 -15.39
CA ILE A 224 6.11 -10.40 -15.05
C ILE A 224 6.33 -9.53 -13.81
N LEU A 225 5.76 -8.33 -13.75
CA LEU A 225 5.89 -7.44 -12.61
C LEU A 225 5.39 -8.11 -11.32
N LEU A 226 4.15 -8.64 -11.33
CA LEU A 226 3.57 -9.30 -10.17
C LEU A 226 4.36 -10.54 -9.75
N THR A 227 4.76 -11.39 -10.71
CA THR A 227 5.57 -12.58 -10.43
C THR A 227 6.95 -12.21 -9.89
N PHE A 228 7.56 -11.17 -10.45
CA PHE A 228 8.83 -10.65 -9.95
C PHE A 228 8.71 -10.17 -8.50
N MET A 229 7.67 -9.39 -8.18
CA MET A 229 7.43 -8.93 -6.81
C MET A 229 7.13 -10.10 -5.86
N LEU A 230 6.32 -11.08 -6.30
CA LEU A 230 6.02 -12.27 -5.53
C LEU A 230 7.28 -13.08 -5.16
N LEU A 231 8.23 -13.21 -6.08
CA LEU A 231 9.39 -14.09 -5.91
C LEU A 231 10.61 -13.38 -5.30
N PHE A 232 10.79 -12.10 -5.56
CA PHE A 232 12.03 -11.37 -5.24
C PHE A 232 11.87 -10.23 -4.24
N SER A 233 10.65 -9.74 -4.01
CA SER A 233 10.42 -8.71 -3.01
C SER A 233 10.35 -9.32 -1.61
N SER A 234 11.00 -8.69 -0.65
CA SER A 234 10.90 -9.05 0.76
C SER A 234 9.78 -8.30 1.50
N HIS A 235 8.92 -7.58 0.77
CA HIS A 235 7.73 -6.99 1.37
C HIS A 235 6.65 -8.05 1.56
N PRO A 236 6.20 -8.34 2.79
CA PRO A 236 5.12 -9.30 3.03
C PRO A 236 3.83 -8.96 2.28
N ALA A 237 3.52 -7.67 2.20
CA ALA A 237 2.33 -7.14 1.56
C ALA A 237 2.15 -7.53 0.08
N VAL A 238 3.20 -7.93 -0.63
CA VAL A 238 3.13 -8.33 -2.05
C VAL A 238 3.30 -9.84 -2.26
N GLY A 239 3.73 -10.57 -1.22
CA GLY A 239 4.04 -12.00 -1.30
C GLY A 239 2.84 -12.93 -1.44
N SER A 240 1.61 -12.43 -1.25
CA SER A 240 0.36 -13.20 -1.33
C SER A 240 -0.61 -12.64 -2.37
N ASN A 241 -0.08 -12.10 -3.49
CA ASN A 241 -0.90 -11.49 -4.52
C ASN A 241 -1.49 -12.54 -5.48
N TRP A 242 -2.77 -12.84 -5.31
CA TRP A 242 -3.51 -13.81 -6.11
C TRP A 242 -3.83 -13.34 -7.53
N GLN A 243 -3.70 -12.05 -7.83
CA GLN A 243 -3.91 -11.52 -9.18
C GLN A 243 -2.91 -12.10 -10.20
N VAL A 244 -1.79 -12.69 -9.73
CA VAL A 244 -0.82 -13.40 -10.57
C VAL A 244 -1.46 -14.56 -11.37
N TRP A 245 -2.60 -15.10 -10.96
CA TRP A 245 -3.31 -16.12 -11.71
C TRP A 245 -4.01 -15.55 -12.95
N ALA A 246 -4.54 -14.34 -12.85
CA ALA A 246 -5.16 -13.65 -13.99
C ALA A 246 -4.11 -12.93 -14.86
N LEU A 247 -3.17 -12.25 -14.21
CA LEU A 247 -2.08 -11.51 -14.84
C LEU A 247 -0.78 -12.31 -14.66
N ASN A 248 -0.43 -13.15 -15.62
CA ASN A 248 0.71 -14.05 -15.48
C ASN A 248 1.63 -14.02 -16.71
N PRO A 249 2.95 -14.28 -16.55
CA PRO A 249 3.90 -14.24 -17.65
C PRO A 249 3.69 -15.34 -18.68
N VAL A 250 2.91 -16.37 -18.36
CA VAL A 250 2.56 -17.45 -19.31
C VAL A 250 1.83 -16.91 -20.55
N ALA A 251 1.18 -15.73 -20.42
CA ALA A 251 0.57 -15.01 -21.54
C ALA A 251 1.53 -14.85 -22.74
N PHE A 252 2.83 -14.65 -22.50
CA PHE A 252 3.83 -14.54 -23.57
C PHE A 252 3.97 -15.82 -24.40
N VAL A 253 3.71 -16.99 -23.83
CA VAL A 253 3.71 -18.27 -24.59
C VAL A 253 2.58 -18.29 -25.61
N GLY A 254 1.49 -17.58 -25.38
CA GLY A 254 0.37 -17.45 -26.30
C GLY A 254 0.72 -16.73 -27.60
N ILE A 255 1.64 -15.76 -27.54
CA ILE A 255 1.98 -14.93 -28.71
C ILE A 255 2.47 -15.78 -29.90
N PRO A 256 3.54 -16.60 -29.80
CA PRO A 256 3.99 -17.42 -30.92
C PRO A 256 2.95 -18.46 -31.34
N LEU A 257 2.08 -18.94 -30.45
CA LEU A 257 1.03 -19.90 -30.79
C LEU A 257 -0.06 -19.24 -31.62
N ILE A 258 -0.47 -18.01 -31.28
CA ILE A 258 -1.46 -17.24 -32.03
C ILE A 258 -0.89 -16.83 -33.41
N VAL A 259 0.33 -16.30 -33.45
CA VAL A 259 0.99 -15.93 -34.71
C VAL A 259 1.09 -17.13 -35.64
N LYS A 260 1.55 -18.29 -35.14
CA LYS A 260 1.67 -19.51 -35.94
C LYS A 260 0.29 -20.01 -36.47
N ALA A 261 -0.75 -19.89 -35.62
CA ALA A 261 -2.10 -20.24 -35.99
C ALA A 261 -2.65 -19.30 -37.10
N ALA A 262 -2.42 -17.98 -36.93
CA ALA A 262 -2.83 -16.96 -37.90
C ALA A 262 -2.15 -17.17 -39.27
N ILE A 263 -0.82 -17.34 -39.30
CA ILE A 263 -0.06 -17.59 -40.56
C ILE A 263 -0.51 -18.86 -41.25
N ARG A 264 -0.86 -19.91 -40.50
CA ARG A 264 -1.26 -21.22 -41.05
C ARG A 264 -2.76 -21.35 -41.27
N ASN A 265 -3.53 -20.30 -40.99
CA ASN A 265 -4.99 -20.31 -41.00
C ASN A 265 -5.58 -21.50 -40.22
N ARG A 266 -5.05 -21.77 -39.03
CA ARG A 266 -5.46 -22.88 -38.16
C ARG A 266 -5.99 -22.34 -36.84
N LYS A 267 -6.83 -23.16 -36.16
CA LYS A 267 -7.26 -22.88 -34.78
C LYS A 267 -6.16 -23.16 -33.81
N THR A 268 -6.14 -22.41 -32.70
CA THR A 268 -5.26 -22.69 -31.56
C THR A 268 -6.09 -22.95 -30.30
N HIS A 269 -5.65 -23.88 -29.49
CA HIS A 269 -6.26 -24.16 -28.18
C HIS A 269 -5.89 -23.14 -27.10
N TRP A 270 -5.03 -22.18 -27.41
CA TRP A 270 -4.57 -21.17 -26.48
C TRP A 270 -5.73 -20.36 -25.89
N TYR A 271 -6.71 -19.95 -26.69
CA TYR A 271 -7.86 -19.20 -26.24
C TYR A 271 -8.70 -19.98 -25.22
N ALA A 272 -8.92 -21.27 -25.46
CA ALA A 272 -9.65 -22.14 -24.54
C ALA A 272 -8.89 -22.33 -23.21
N PHE A 273 -7.58 -22.47 -23.27
CA PHE A 273 -6.71 -22.53 -22.09
C PHE A 273 -6.80 -21.23 -21.28
N GLN A 274 -6.62 -20.09 -21.91
CA GLN A 274 -6.65 -18.78 -21.24
C GLN A 274 -8.04 -18.51 -20.64
N PHE A 275 -9.09 -18.82 -21.39
CA PHE A 275 -10.46 -18.72 -20.89
C PHE A 275 -10.68 -19.61 -19.64
N ALA A 276 -10.21 -20.84 -19.67
CA ALA A 276 -10.34 -21.75 -18.54
C ALA A 276 -9.62 -21.21 -17.29
N VAL A 277 -8.40 -20.67 -17.44
CA VAL A 277 -7.63 -20.06 -16.33
C VAL A 277 -8.39 -18.88 -15.73
N LEU A 278 -8.88 -17.96 -16.57
CA LEU A 278 -9.62 -16.79 -16.11
C LEU A 278 -10.97 -17.17 -15.50
N ALA A 279 -11.69 -18.10 -16.10
CA ALA A 279 -12.97 -18.59 -15.59
C ALA A 279 -12.80 -19.27 -14.21
N LEU A 280 -11.77 -20.07 -14.03
CA LEU A 280 -11.44 -20.68 -12.75
C LEU A 280 -11.06 -19.59 -11.72
N PHE A 281 -10.26 -18.61 -12.09
CA PHE A 281 -9.90 -17.50 -11.21
C PHE A 281 -11.16 -16.74 -10.74
N VAL A 282 -12.05 -16.37 -11.66
CA VAL A 282 -13.31 -15.70 -11.33
C VAL A 282 -14.22 -16.59 -10.46
N LEU A 283 -14.33 -17.88 -10.79
CA LEU A 283 -15.14 -18.83 -10.02
C LEU A 283 -14.66 -18.97 -8.59
N PHE A 284 -13.35 -19.03 -8.38
CA PHE A 284 -12.75 -19.20 -7.04
C PHE A 284 -12.49 -17.87 -6.30
N SER A 285 -12.59 -16.72 -6.96
CA SER A 285 -12.33 -15.42 -6.36
C SER A 285 -13.10 -15.13 -5.06
N PRO A 286 -14.36 -15.59 -4.85
CA PRO A 286 -15.07 -15.36 -3.59
C PRO A 286 -14.44 -16.06 -2.36
N TRP A 287 -13.62 -17.10 -2.58
CA TRP A 287 -12.93 -17.84 -1.52
C TRP A 287 -11.47 -17.40 -1.35
N ILE A 288 -10.97 -16.53 -2.21
CA ILE A 288 -9.61 -15.99 -2.09
C ILE A 288 -9.59 -14.94 -0.98
N PRO A 289 -8.66 -15.03 -0.02
CA PRO A 289 -8.56 -14.08 1.10
C PRO A 289 -7.91 -12.75 0.68
N GLN A 290 -8.22 -12.25 -0.49
CA GLN A 290 -7.75 -10.97 -1.01
C GLN A 290 -8.95 -10.16 -1.48
N ASP A 291 -9.05 -8.92 -1.00
CA ASP A 291 -10.03 -7.97 -1.50
C ASP A 291 -9.53 -7.42 -2.85
N PHE A 292 -10.17 -7.84 -3.92
CA PHE A 292 -9.89 -7.31 -5.25
C PHE A 292 -10.55 -5.96 -5.43
N ALA A 293 -9.94 -5.07 -6.20
CA ALA A 293 -10.49 -3.74 -6.48
C ALA A 293 -11.98 -3.85 -6.85
N LYS A 294 -12.83 -3.29 -6.01
CA LYS A 294 -14.26 -3.19 -6.31
C LYS A 294 -14.43 -2.06 -7.29
N ILE A 295 -15.14 -2.32 -8.38
CA ILE A 295 -15.58 -1.26 -9.28
C ILE A 295 -16.59 -0.41 -8.51
N THR A 296 -16.09 0.61 -7.82
CA THR A 296 -16.91 1.57 -7.05
C THR A 296 -17.14 2.83 -7.83
#